data_9dc8861103dd97447dfb08247398c723
#
_entry.id   9dc8861103dd97447dfb08247398c723
#
_cell.length_a   1.000
_cell.length_b   1.000
_cell.length_c   1.000
_cell.angle_alpha   90.00
_cell.angle_beta   90.00
_cell.angle_gamma   90.00
#
_symmetry.space_group_name_H-M   'P 1'
#
loop_
_entity.id
_entity.type
_entity.pdbx_description
1 polymer ?
#
loop_
_entity_poly.entity_id
_entity_poly.type
_entity_poly.pdbx_seq_one_letter_code
_entity_poly.pdbx_strand_id
1 'polypeptide(L)'
;MTTLFDRRPFHFKSSRFVVAAGLMLGLAACGDTGSKWEAQDMFAAPTEQKVDDRYRAMIDFKAMARDAAGKEYAAGPNATVMGAVEEAVAMCQQANAQGCKAVRVGLTWVDGLDQSSIESVISSYRDTMTAEAYQAAGQGNMGAANWLAYHYAVRGENLQEAERLAKQALQVAPDDPGALDTYGLILYRQGRYQEAEDVFVRVNKAMPTAEHIAHFADNALAMGKTEMARAAYQRALQAGAGPVLSQTIQKRMLALDLNGGVAAPAQ
;
A
#
# COMPACT_ATOMS: atom_id res chain seq x y z
N MET A 1 -19.31 -7.45 17.76
CA MET A 1 -18.06 -6.80 17.26
C MET A 1 -17.35 -7.83 16.39
N THR A 2 -17.46 -7.70 15.08
CA THR A 2 -16.76 -8.58 14.13
C THR A 2 -15.34 -8.02 14.03
N THR A 3 -14.36 -8.83 14.45
CA THR A 3 -12.94 -8.44 14.40
C THR A 3 -12.53 -8.22 12.95
N LEU A 4 -11.78 -7.16 12.67
CA LEU A 4 -11.23 -6.82 11.34
C LEU A 4 -10.37 -7.95 10.74
N PHE A 5 -9.87 -8.84 11.58
CA PHE A 5 -9.05 -10.00 11.18
C PHE A 5 -9.88 -11.29 11.34
N ASP A 6 -10.83 -11.53 10.42
CA ASP A 6 -11.58 -12.78 10.38
C ASP A 6 -10.65 -13.97 10.02
N ARG A 7 -10.90 -15.12 10.64
CA ARG A 7 -10.08 -16.36 10.61
C ARG A 7 -10.03 -17.08 9.25
N ARG A 8 -10.16 -16.39 8.12
CA ARG A 8 -10.02 -17.05 6.84
C ARG A 8 -8.57 -17.03 6.38
N PRO A 9 -7.97 -18.18 6.04
CA PRO A 9 -6.65 -18.21 5.44
C PRO A 9 -6.70 -17.49 4.09
N PHE A 10 -5.76 -16.59 3.88
CA PHE A 10 -5.54 -15.95 2.59
C PHE A 10 -5.18 -17.04 1.57
N HIS A 11 -6.16 -17.48 0.80
CA HIS A 11 -5.89 -18.28 -0.39
C HIS A 11 -5.48 -17.32 -1.51
N PHE A 12 -4.19 -17.07 -1.62
CA PHE A 12 -3.60 -16.52 -2.84
C PHE A 12 -3.76 -17.58 -3.95
N LYS A 13 -4.78 -17.44 -4.77
CA LYS A 13 -4.84 -18.15 -6.05
C LYS A 13 -3.81 -17.51 -6.96
N SER A 14 -2.67 -18.17 -7.13
CA SER A 14 -1.69 -17.88 -8.17
C SER A 14 -2.37 -18.01 -9.52
N SER A 15 -2.77 -16.91 -10.14
CA SER A 15 -3.18 -16.87 -11.54
C SER A 15 -1.94 -16.95 -12.40
N ARG A 16 -1.66 -18.14 -12.91
CA ARG A 16 -0.76 -18.33 -14.04
C ARG A 16 -1.40 -17.70 -15.25
N PHE A 17 -0.89 -16.57 -15.71
CA PHE A 17 -1.19 -16.06 -17.03
C PHE A 17 -0.46 -16.93 -18.06
N VAL A 18 -1.21 -17.85 -18.69
CA VAL A 18 -0.83 -18.48 -19.95
C VAL A 18 -1.46 -17.65 -21.05
N VAL A 19 -0.62 -16.97 -21.81
CA VAL A 19 -1.02 -16.39 -23.10
C VAL A 19 -1.13 -17.54 -24.10
N ALA A 20 -2.34 -17.91 -24.46
CA ALA A 20 -2.61 -18.75 -25.61
C ALA A 20 -3.56 -18.03 -26.55
N ALA A 21 -3.04 -17.72 -27.72
CA ALA A 21 -3.83 -17.24 -28.84
C ALA A 21 -4.60 -18.41 -29.48
N GLY A 22 -5.87 -18.17 -29.82
CA GLY A 22 -6.52 -18.82 -30.96
C GLY A 22 -7.49 -19.93 -30.69
N LEU A 23 -8.63 -19.74 -31.10
CA LEU A 23 -9.68 -20.42 -31.86
C LEU A 23 -11.05 -20.43 -31.18
N MET A 24 -11.97 -19.74 -31.88
CA MET A 24 -13.41 -19.88 -31.71
C MET A 24 -13.87 -21.29 -32.04
N LEU A 25 -14.72 -21.86 -31.19
CA LEU A 25 -15.87 -22.69 -31.58
C LEU A 25 -16.82 -22.80 -30.40
N GLY A 26 -18.07 -22.47 -30.61
CA GLY A 26 -19.12 -22.42 -29.61
C GLY A 26 -19.58 -23.78 -29.10
N LEU A 27 -20.14 -23.76 -27.91
CA LEU A 27 -21.25 -24.63 -27.49
C LEU A 27 -21.96 -24.01 -26.29
N ALA A 28 -23.30 -24.12 -26.34
CA ALA A 28 -24.23 -23.47 -25.44
C ALA A 28 -24.39 -24.17 -24.08
N ALA A 29 -24.84 -23.34 -23.11
CA ALA A 29 -25.71 -23.65 -21.98
C ALA A 29 -25.14 -24.49 -20.82
N CYS A 30 -24.91 -23.79 -19.67
CA CYS A 30 -25.61 -24.09 -18.41
C CYS A 30 -25.31 -22.96 -17.41
N GLY A 31 -26.36 -22.53 -16.70
CA GLY A 31 -26.32 -21.35 -15.85
C GLY A 31 -25.25 -21.36 -14.77
N ASP A 32 -24.51 -20.28 -14.74
CA ASP A 32 -23.65 -19.95 -13.64
C ASP A 32 -23.88 -18.48 -13.25
N THR A 33 -24.40 -18.28 -12.03
CA THR A 33 -24.61 -16.98 -11.41
C THR A 33 -23.32 -16.45 -10.81
N GLY A 34 -22.20 -16.62 -11.51
CA GLY A 34 -20.92 -16.01 -11.22
C GLY A 34 -20.87 -14.61 -11.79
N SER A 35 -20.73 -13.60 -10.96
CA SER A 35 -20.55 -12.22 -11.38
C SER A 35 -19.36 -12.12 -12.34
N LYS A 36 -19.65 -12.07 -13.65
CA LYS A 36 -18.65 -11.78 -14.68
C LYS A 36 -18.23 -10.32 -14.54
N TRP A 37 -17.03 -10.10 -14.04
CA TRP A 37 -16.37 -8.82 -14.17
C TRP A 37 -15.94 -8.67 -15.63
N GLU A 38 -16.71 -7.91 -16.41
CA GLU A 38 -16.30 -7.55 -17.77
C GLU A 38 -15.20 -6.48 -17.70
N ALA A 39 -14.20 -6.58 -18.60
CA ALA A 39 -13.08 -5.62 -18.63
C ALA A 39 -13.55 -4.16 -18.77
N GLN A 40 -14.75 -3.93 -19.34
CA GLN A 40 -15.39 -2.63 -19.43
C GLN A 40 -15.79 -2.04 -18.07
N ASP A 41 -16.07 -2.87 -17.05
CA ASP A 41 -16.40 -2.41 -15.71
C ASP A 41 -15.18 -1.91 -14.91
N MET A 42 -13.97 -2.30 -15.30
CA MET A 42 -12.74 -1.83 -14.68
C MET A 42 -12.40 -0.38 -15.04
N PHE A 43 -12.92 0.12 -16.17
CA PHE A 43 -12.66 1.48 -16.67
C PHE A 43 -13.86 2.41 -16.58
N ALA A 44 -15.04 1.89 -16.20
CA ALA A 44 -16.19 2.73 -15.92
C ALA A 44 -15.96 3.48 -14.61
N ALA A 45 -16.24 4.79 -14.59
CA ALA A 45 -16.22 5.55 -13.35
C ALA A 45 -17.15 4.87 -12.34
N PRO A 46 -16.68 4.51 -11.14
CA PRO A 46 -17.47 3.78 -10.16
C PRO A 46 -18.68 4.65 -9.75
N THR A 47 -19.85 4.01 -9.66
CA THR A 47 -21.01 4.66 -9.01
C THR A 47 -20.71 4.87 -7.53
N GLU A 48 -21.36 5.85 -6.90
CA GLU A 48 -21.19 6.16 -5.47
C GLU A 48 -21.30 4.90 -4.59
N GLN A 49 -22.28 4.04 -4.85
CA GLN A 49 -22.45 2.76 -4.14
C GLN A 49 -21.24 1.82 -4.32
N LYS A 50 -20.70 1.70 -5.54
CA LYS A 50 -19.49 0.87 -5.79
C LYS A 50 -18.25 1.42 -5.09
N VAL A 51 -18.13 2.75 -4.95
CA VAL A 51 -17.04 3.37 -4.18
C VAL A 51 -17.15 3.01 -2.71
N ASP A 52 -18.35 3.13 -2.11
CA ASP A 52 -18.55 2.80 -0.68
C ASP A 52 -18.31 1.31 -0.40
N ASP A 53 -18.80 0.41 -1.26
CA ASP A 53 -18.58 -1.03 -1.11
C ASP A 53 -17.10 -1.39 -1.20
N ARG A 54 -16.36 -0.84 -2.17
CA ARG A 54 -14.91 -1.01 -2.28
C ARG A 54 -14.18 -0.46 -1.07
N TYR A 55 -14.54 0.74 -0.63
CA TYR A 55 -13.97 1.38 0.53
C TYR A 55 -14.18 0.55 1.80
N ARG A 56 -15.39 0.01 2.02
CA ARG A 56 -15.69 -0.86 3.19
C ARG A 56 -14.89 -2.16 3.17
N ALA A 57 -14.63 -2.70 1.99
CA ALA A 57 -13.86 -3.95 1.82
C ALA A 57 -12.35 -3.79 2.05
N MET A 58 -11.81 -2.58 2.06
CA MET A 58 -10.39 -2.35 2.35
C MET A 58 -10.07 -2.72 3.79
N ILE A 59 -9.03 -3.51 4.00
CA ILE A 59 -8.62 -4.05 5.31
C ILE A 59 -7.48 -3.28 5.98
N ASP A 60 -6.92 -2.27 5.31
CA ASP A 60 -5.82 -1.45 5.78
C ASP A 60 -6.28 -0.01 6.06
N PHE A 61 -5.35 0.89 6.41
CA PHE A 61 -5.70 2.29 6.59
C PHE A 61 -6.29 2.86 5.30
N LYS A 62 -7.42 3.52 5.44
CA LYS A 62 -8.23 4.02 4.34
C LYS A 62 -8.85 5.36 4.67
N ALA A 63 -9.06 6.17 3.63
CA ALA A 63 -9.75 7.44 3.71
C ALA A 63 -10.55 7.71 2.44
N MET A 64 -11.46 8.67 2.54
CA MET A 64 -12.27 9.14 1.42
C MET A 64 -12.24 10.67 1.38
N ALA A 65 -12.01 11.24 0.20
CA ALA A 65 -12.16 12.66 -0.06
C ALA A 65 -13.41 12.90 -0.91
N ARG A 66 -13.94 14.12 -0.87
CA ARG A 66 -15.06 14.58 -1.68
C ARG A 66 -14.75 15.94 -2.28
N ASP A 67 -15.15 16.16 -3.52
CA ASP A 67 -15.06 17.45 -4.18
C ASP A 67 -16.30 18.33 -3.92
N ALA A 68 -16.27 19.58 -4.42
CA ALA A 68 -17.37 20.51 -4.30
C ALA A 68 -18.64 20.07 -5.05
N ALA A 69 -18.52 19.17 -6.03
CA ALA A 69 -19.66 18.62 -6.78
C ALA A 69 -20.27 17.38 -6.08
N GLY A 70 -19.68 16.93 -4.96
CA GLY A 70 -20.15 15.77 -4.18
C GLY A 70 -19.54 14.45 -4.63
N LYS A 71 -18.65 14.42 -5.64
CA LYS A 71 -18.01 13.19 -6.09
C LYS A 71 -16.97 12.72 -5.08
N GLU A 72 -16.96 11.42 -4.82
CA GLU A 72 -16.11 10.78 -3.83
C GLU A 72 -14.91 10.04 -4.45
N TYR A 73 -13.79 10.10 -3.72
CA TYR A 73 -12.49 9.52 -4.09
C TYR A 73 -11.97 8.71 -2.90
N ALA A 74 -11.91 7.40 -3.03
CA ALA A 74 -11.49 6.49 -1.98
C ALA A 74 -10.03 6.09 -2.17
N ALA A 75 -9.24 6.18 -1.11
CA ALA A 75 -7.86 5.72 -1.05
C ALA A 75 -7.67 4.65 0.03
N GLY A 76 -6.73 3.76 -0.22
CA GLY A 76 -6.34 2.62 0.60
C GLY A 76 -6.23 1.35 -0.26
N PRO A 77 -5.62 0.30 0.25
CA PRO A 77 -4.92 0.24 1.54
C PRO A 77 -3.69 1.14 1.59
N ASN A 78 -3.36 1.69 2.75
CA ASN A 78 -2.22 2.59 2.92
C ASN A 78 -1.43 2.26 4.19
N ALA A 79 -0.14 2.59 4.19
CA ALA A 79 0.77 2.34 5.30
C ALA A 79 0.47 3.18 6.55
N THR A 80 -0.17 4.33 6.37
CA THR A 80 -0.53 5.23 7.46
C THR A 80 -1.91 5.82 7.24
N VAL A 81 -2.58 6.20 8.32
CA VAL A 81 -3.89 6.88 8.23
C VAL A 81 -3.76 8.20 7.48
N MET A 82 -2.71 8.99 7.76
CA MET A 82 -2.46 10.24 7.05
C MET A 82 -2.16 10.02 5.56
N GLY A 83 -1.35 9.01 5.23
CA GLY A 83 -1.09 8.64 3.84
C GLY A 83 -2.36 8.30 3.09
N ALA A 84 -3.31 7.59 3.70
CA ALA A 84 -4.62 7.34 3.09
C ALA A 84 -5.41 8.64 2.86
N VAL A 85 -5.39 9.56 3.83
CA VAL A 85 -6.06 10.87 3.70
C VAL A 85 -5.43 11.70 2.58
N GLU A 86 -4.11 11.80 2.56
CA GLU A 86 -3.37 12.55 1.53
C GLU A 86 -3.60 11.97 0.14
N GLU A 87 -3.61 10.66 0.01
CA GLU A 87 -3.85 9.98 -1.26
C GLU A 87 -5.29 10.21 -1.76
N ALA A 88 -6.30 10.11 -0.90
CA ALA A 88 -7.69 10.39 -1.27
C ALA A 88 -7.86 11.83 -1.78
N VAL A 89 -7.25 12.80 -1.08
CA VAL A 89 -7.26 14.21 -1.49
C VAL A 89 -6.49 14.41 -2.80
N ALA A 90 -5.32 13.77 -2.95
CA ALA A 90 -4.51 13.85 -4.17
C ALA A 90 -5.23 13.26 -5.39
N MET A 91 -5.95 12.14 -5.24
CA MET A 91 -6.76 11.55 -6.31
C MET A 91 -7.88 12.51 -6.75
N CYS A 92 -8.53 13.18 -5.82
CA CYS A 92 -9.52 14.21 -6.11
C CYS A 92 -8.89 15.38 -6.90
N GLN A 93 -7.74 15.89 -6.47
CA GLN A 93 -7.03 16.98 -7.12
C GLN A 93 -6.54 16.63 -8.53
N GLN A 94 -6.03 15.41 -8.74
CA GLN A 94 -5.61 14.92 -10.05
C GLN A 94 -6.77 14.79 -11.04
N ALA A 95 -7.98 14.58 -10.57
CA ALA A 95 -9.19 14.63 -11.39
C ALA A 95 -9.60 16.06 -11.77
N ASN A 96 -8.76 17.08 -11.50
CA ASN A 96 -9.03 18.50 -11.68
C ASN A 96 -10.29 18.98 -10.94
N ALA A 97 -10.67 18.31 -9.87
CA ALA A 97 -11.82 18.66 -9.05
C ALA A 97 -11.48 19.82 -8.10
N GLN A 98 -12.48 20.61 -7.79
CA GLN A 98 -12.35 21.76 -6.88
C GLN A 98 -12.90 21.42 -5.49
N GLY A 99 -12.36 22.07 -4.45
CA GLY A 99 -12.86 21.91 -3.10
C GLY A 99 -12.61 20.53 -2.48
N CYS A 100 -11.56 19.86 -2.90
CA CYS A 100 -11.19 18.53 -2.40
C CYS A 100 -10.90 18.54 -0.90
N LYS A 101 -11.66 17.80 -0.12
CA LYS A 101 -11.45 17.65 1.32
C LYS A 101 -11.69 16.20 1.76
N ALA A 102 -10.98 15.75 2.79
CA ALA A 102 -11.29 14.48 3.43
C ALA A 102 -12.68 14.53 4.08
N VAL A 103 -13.47 13.50 3.86
CA VAL A 103 -14.82 13.40 4.44
C VAL A 103 -15.00 12.14 5.28
N ARG A 104 -14.10 11.15 5.15
CA ARG A 104 -14.13 9.90 5.89
C ARG A 104 -12.74 9.37 6.20
N VAL A 105 -12.53 8.91 7.42
CA VAL A 105 -11.31 8.24 7.89
C VAL A 105 -11.71 6.92 8.54
N GLY A 106 -11.18 5.81 8.05
CA GLY A 106 -11.68 4.52 8.44
C GLY A 106 -13.17 4.39 8.14
N LEU A 107 -13.98 4.09 9.14
CA LEU A 107 -15.44 4.04 9.02
C LEU A 107 -16.12 5.29 9.58
N THR A 108 -15.38 6.28 10.04
CA THR A 108 -15.89 7.49 10.68
C THR A 108 -15.99 8.64 9.70
N TRP A 109 -17.15 9.26 9.62
CA TRP A 109 -17.36 10.51 8.87
C TRP A 109 -16.69 11.67 9.61
N VAL A 110 -15.90 12.45 8.90
CA VAL A 110 -15.16 13.62 9.44
C VAL A 110 -15.58 14.93 8.77
N ASP A 111 -16.50 14.88 7.83
CA ASP A 111 -17.03 16.08 7.16
C ASP A 111 -17.72 16.99 8.17
N GLY A 112 -17.29 18.25 8.22
CA GLY A 112 -17.80 19.25 9.18
C GLY A 112 -17.16 19.23 10.57
N LEU A 113 -16.20 18.33 10.83
CA LEU A 113 -15.41 18.34 12.06
C LEU A 113 -14.30 19.39 11.97
N ASP A 114 -13.91 19.91 13.12
CA ASP A 114 -12.71 20.74 13.24
C ASP A 114 -11.42 19.88 13.18
N GLN A 115 -10.28 20.54 12.98
CA GLN A 115 -8.99 19.88 12.81
C GLN A 115 -8.62 18.98 14.00
N SER A 116 -8.88 19.40 15.22
CA SER A 116 -8.54 18.65 16.43
C SER A 116 -9.39 17.39 16.56
N SER A 117 -10.66 17.47 16.19
CA SER A 117 -11.57 16.32 16.14
C SER A 117 -11.14 15.31 15.07
N ILE A 118 -10.72 15.77 13.90
CA ILE A 118 -10.18 14.91 12.83
C ILE A 118 -8.90 14.20 13.30
N GLU A 119 -7.97 14.89 13.93
CA GLU A 119 -6.75 14.31 14.50
C GLU A 119 -7.05 13.26 15.56
N SER A 120 -8.06 13.48 16.40
CA SER A 120 -8.55 12.50 17.38
C SER A 120 -9.09 11.24 16.70
N VAL A 121 -9.88 11.38 15.64
CA VAL A 121 -10.39 10.24 14.84
C VAL A 121 -9.24 9.47 14.21
N ILE A 122 -8.26 10.15 13.62
CA ILE A 122 -7.06 9.56 13.02
C ILE A 122 -6.29 8.74 14.05
N SER A 123 -6.02 9.32 15.23
CA SER A 123 -5.30 8.63 16.31
C SER A 123 -6.06 7.40 16.82
N SER A 124 -7.35 7.55 17.12
CA SER A 124 -8.21 6.45 17.57
C SER A 124 -8.29 5.30 16.57
N TYR A 125 -8.42 5.62 15.29
CA TYR A 125 -8.45 4.60 14.22
C TYR A 125 -7.13 3.83 14.14
N ARG A 126 -6.00 4.53 14.13
CA ARG A 126 -4.67 3.93 14.15
C ARG A 126 -4.48 3.00 15.35
N ASP A 127 -4.83 3.48 16.55
CA ASP A 127 -4.61 2.75 17.79
C ASP A 127 -5.48 1.48 17.85
N THR A 128 -6.72 1.57 17.39
CA THR A 128 -7.62 0.41 17.27
C THR A 128 -7.06 -0.64 16.30
N MET A 129 -6.66 -0.24 15.10
CA MET A 129 -6.10 -1.15 14.09
C MET A 129 -4.83 -1.83 14.61
N THR A 130 -3.97 -1.07 15.29
CA THR A 130 -2.73 -1.61 15.87
C THR A 130 -3.01 -2.64 16.97
N ALA A 131 -3.96 -2.35 17.86
CA ALA A 131 -4.34 -3.26 18.94
C ALA A 131 -4.95 -4.57 18.40
N GLU A 132 -5.84 -4.48 17.40
CA GLU A 132 -6.45 -5.66 16.77
C GLU A 132 -5.41 -6.51 16.04
N ALA A 133 -4.49 -5.88 15.30
CA ALA A 133 -3.39 -6.57 14.63
C ALA A 133 -2.47 -7.28 15.64
N TYR A 134 -2.17 -6.64 16.77
CA TYR A 134 -1.35 -7.23 17.83
C TYR A 134 -2.01 -8.49 18.41
N GLN A 135 -3.30 -8.42 18.71
CA GLN A 135 -4.05 -9.58 19.20
C GLN A 135 -4.07 -10.72 18.17
N ALA A 136 -4.35 -10.40 16.90
CA ALA A 136 -4.40 -11.40 15.84
C ALA A 136 -3.03 -12.06 15.59
N ALA A 137 -1.95 -11.27 15.60
CA ALA A 137 -0.58 -11.79 15.49
C ALA A 137 -0.23 -12.73 16.65
N GLY A 138 -0.60 -12.37 17.87
CA GLY A 138 -0.45 -13.22 19.06
C GLY A 138 -1.23 -14.54 19.00
N GLN A 139 -2.28 -14.60 18.18
CA GLN A 139 -3.06 -15.80 17.88
C GLN A 139 -2.54 -16.58 16.67
N GLY A 140 -1.39 -16.21 16.12
CA GLY A 140 -0.76 -16.89 14.99
C GLY A 140 -1.23 -16.44 13.61
N ASN A 141 -1.93 -15.30 13.52
CA ASN A 141 -2.26 -14.71 12.21
C ASN A 141 -1.03 -14.02 11.62
N MET A 142 -0.39 -14.67 10.64
CA MET A 142 0.84 -14.18 10.01
C MET A 142 0.62 -12.94 9.13
N GLY A 143 -0.57 -12.79 8.54
CA GLY A 143 -0.95 -11.56 7.83
C GLY A 143 -0.99 -10.35 8.76
N ALA A 144 -1.59 -10.51 9.94
CA ALA A 144 -1.62 -9.46 10.96
C ALA A 144 -0.22 -9.18 11.54
N ALA A 145 0.61 -10.21 11.70
CA ALA A 145 2.00 -10.05 12.13
C ALA A 145 2.81 -9.24 11.10
N ASN A 146 2.70 -9.57 9.81
CA ASN A 146 3.35 -8.83 8.74
C ASN A 146 2.82 -7.39 8.64
N TRP A 147 1.51 -7.20 8.73
CA TRP A 147 0.88 -5.88 8.74
C TRP A 147 1.46 -5.00 9.87
N LEU A 148 1.49 -5.52 11.09
CA LEU A 148 2.02 -4.79 12.25
C LEU A 148 3.52 -4.47 12.09
N ALA A 149 4.31 -5.43 11.61
CA ALA A 149 5.73 -5.25 11.31
C ALA A 149 5.96 -4.13 10.28
N TYR A 150 5.18 -4.12 9.21
CA TYR A 150 5.24 -3.09 8.17
C TYR A 150 4.93 -1.69 8.74
N HIS A 151 3.87 -1.56 9.54
CA HIS A 151 3.49 -0.28 10.14
C HIS A 151 4.52 0.24 11.15
N TYR A 152 5.16 -0.64 11.91
CA TYR A 152 6.30 -0.26 12.75
C TYR A 152 7.49 0.21 11.90
N ALA A 153 7.81 -0.51 10.83
CA ALA A 153 8.92 -0.16 9.94
C ALA A 153 8.71 1.20 9.25
N VAL A 154 7.51 1.47 8.72
CA VAL A 154 7.18 2.75 8.08
C VAL A 154 7.36 3.92 9.05
N ARG A 155 6.95 3.78 10.31
CA ARG A 155 7.10 4.82 11.34
C ARG A 155 8.48 4.86 11.98
N GLY A 156 9.35 3.86 11.71
CA GLY A 156 10.64 3.75 12.39
C GLY A 156 10.53 3.41 13.87
N GLU A 157 9.41 2.84 14.30
CA GLU A 157 9.09 2.51 15.69
C GLU A 157 9.26 1.00 15.94
N ASN A 158 9.62 0.62 17.16
CA ASN A 158 9.65 -0.78 17.61
C ASN A 158 10.33 -1.75 16.61
N LEU A 159 11.41 -1.32 15.95
CA LEU A 159 12.06 -2.05 14.84
C LEU A 159 12.51 -3.46 15.23
N GLN A 160 12.84 -3.71 16.49
CA GLN A 160 13.18 -5.05 16.98
C GLN A 160 11.97 -5.98 16.98
N GLU A 161 10.83 -5.49 17.44
CA GLU A 161 9.58 -6.24 17.43
C GLU A 161 9.07 -6.43 16.00
N ALA A 162 9.19 -5.40 15.15
CA ALA A 162 8.90 -5.50 13.72
C ALA A 162 9.71 -6.62 13.05
N GLU A 163 11.02 -6.70 13.34
CA GLU A 163 11.88 -7.75 12.80
C GLU A 163 11.46 -9.14 13.28
N ARG A 164 11.09 -9.27 14.55
CA ARG A 164 10.60 -10.53 15.11
C ARG A 164 9.32 -11.00 14.42
N LEU A 165 8.37 -10.08 14.22
CA LEU A 165 7.08 -10.36 13.58
C LEU A 165 7.25 -10.69 12.09
N ALA A 166 8.08 -9.96 11.35
CA ALA A 166 8.38 -10.22 9.95
C ALA A 166 9.05 -11.59 9.77
N LYS A 167 9.99 -11.95 10.64
CA LYS A 167 10.63 -13.27 10.64
C LYS A 167 9.64 -14.39 10.93
N GLN A 168 8.67 -14.19 11.83
CA GLN A 168 7.59 -15.16 12.06
C GLN A 168 6.74 -15.36 10.79
N ALA A 169 6.38 -14.29 10.09
CA ALA A 169 5.65 -14.40 8.83
C ALA A 169 6.45 -15.17 7.78
N LEU A 170 7.75 -14.89 7.65
CA LEU A 170 8.65 -15.57 6.72
C LEU A 170 8.94 -17.04 7.08
N GLN A 171 8.79 -17.45 8.35
CA GLN A 171 8.88 -18.87 8.71
C GLN A 171 7.73 -19.69 8.09
N VAL A 172 6.57 -19.09 7.92
CA VAL A 172 5.40 -19.74 7.32
C VAL A 172 5.39 -19.62 5.80
N ALA A 173 5.80 -18.46 5.28
CA ALA A 173 5.84 -18.15 3.85
C ALA A 173 7.19 -17.52 3.45
N PRO A 174 8.26 -18.31 3.27
CA PRO A 174 9.63 -17.81 3.09
C PRO A 174 9.84 -16.95 1.84
N ASP A 175 9.01 -17.12 0.83
CA ASP A 175 9.11 -16.45 -0.45
C ASP A 175 7.91 -15.51 -0.72
N ASP A 176 7.11 -15.19 0.32
CA ASP A 176 6.04 -14.20 0.17
C ASP A 176 6.63 -12.81 -0.08
N PRO A 177 6.34 -12.18 -1.24
CA PRO A 177 6.97 -10.90 -1.60
C PRO A 177 6.63 -9.77 -0.64
N GLY A 178 5.41 -9.75 -0.07
CA GLY A 178 4.99 -8.72 0.88
C GLY A 178 5.71 -8.84 2.22
N ALA A 179 5.90 -10.06 2.72
CA ALA A 179 6.65 -10.30 3.96
C ALA A 179 8.16 -10.03 3.76
N LEU A 180 8.70 -10.38 2.60
CA LEU A 180 10.09 -10.06 2.24
C LEU A 180 10.28 -8.54 2.12
N ASP A 181 9.37 -7.81 1.47
CA ASP A 181 9.46 -6.35 1.35
C ASP A 181 9.43 -5.68 2.73
N THR A 182 8.50 -6.10 3.59
CA THR A 182 8.43 -5.66 4.99
C THR A 182 9.75 -5.89 5.72
N TYR A 183 10.34 -7.08 5.57
CA TYR A 183 11.61 -7.41 6.20
C TYR A 183 12.76 -6.56 5.65
N GLY A 184 12.81 -6.35 4.33
CA GLY A 184 13.76 -5.45 3.68
C GLY A 184 13.65 -4.01 4.19
N LEU A 185 12.42 -3.51 4.35
CA LEU A 185 12.16 -2.18 4.89
C LEU A 185 12.64 -2.04 6.35
N ILE A 186 12.45 -3.07 7.18
CA ILE A 186 12.96 -3.10 8.55
C ILE A 186 14.48 -3.04 8.58
N LEU A 187 15.14 -3.84 7.77
CA LEU A 187 16.61 -3.83 7.64
C LEU A 187 17.12 -2.45 7.20
N TYR A 188 16.48 -1.85 6.22
CA TYR A 188 16.75 -0.48 5.77
C TYR A 188 16.64 0.53 6.92
N ARG A 189 15.54 0.48 7.70
CA ARG A 189 15.33 1.36 8.85
C ARG A 189 16.34 1.16 9.98
N GLN A 190 16.91 -0.04 10.09
CA GLN A 190 17.99 -0.38 11.02
C GLN A 190 19.37 0.02 10.51
N GLY A 191 19.49 0.56 9.29
CA GLY A 191 20.77 0.89 8.65
C GLY A 191 21.55 -0.32 8.09
N ARG A 192 20.92 -1.48 8.03
CA ARG A 192 21.49 -2.75 7.51
C ARG A 192 21.29 -2.82 5.99
N TYR A 193 21.79 -1.82 5.29
CA TYR A 193 21.49 -1.57 3.88
C TYR A 193 21.91 -2.70 2.94
N GLN A 194 23.05 -3.37 3.19
CA GLN A 194 23.48 -4.47 2.33
C GLN A 194 22.55 -5.67 2.44
N GLU A 195 22.11 -6.01 3.65
CA GLU A 195 21.14 -7.09 3.86
C GLU A 195 19.78 -6.72 3.26
N ALA A 196 19.37 -5.47 3.39
CA ALA A 196 18.12 -4.96 2.77
C ALA A 196 18.19 -5.05 1.24
N GLU A 197 19.34 -4.74 0.61
CA GLU A 197 19.53 -4.85 -0.85
C GLU A 197 19.28 -6.28 -1.33
N ASP A 198 19.88 -7.28 -0.66
CA ASP A 198 19.73 -8.69 -1.01
C ASP A 198 18.25 -9.13 -0.94
N VAL A 199 17.52 -8.66 0.06
CA VAL A 199 16.10 -8.93 0.21
C VAL A 199 15.28 -8.23 -0.87
N PHE A 200 15.49 -6.93 -1.11
CA PHE A 200 14.75 -6.18 -2.12
C PHE A 200 15.00 -6.68 -3.55
N VAL A 201 16.19 -7.18 -3.85
CA VAL A 201 16.48 -7.84 -5.14
C VAL A 201 15.60 -9.08 -5.32
N ARG A 202 15.42 -9.90 -4.28
CA ARG A 202 14.50 -11.05 -4.31
C ARG A 202 13.05 -10.63 -4.53
N VAL A 203 12.59 -9.62 -3.79
CA VAL A 203 11.23 -9.04 -3.91
C VAL A 203 10.96 -8.58 -5.34
N ASN A 204 11.84 -7.73 -5.88
CA ASN A 204 11.67 -7.16 -7.22
C ASN A 204 11.80 -8.20 -8.35
N LYS A 205 12.44 -9.33 -8.09
CA LYS A 205 12.49 -10.46 -9.01
C LYS A 205 11.18 -11.24 -9.05
N ALA A 206 10.51 -11.34 -7.90
CA ALA A 206 9.25 -12.07 -7.74
C ALA A 206 8.04 -11.22 -8.12
N MET A 207 7.96 -9.97 -7.65
CA MET A 207 6.81 -9.07 -7.83
C MET A 207 7.26 -7.60 -7.85
N PRO A 208 7.65 -7.04 -9.01
CA PRO A 208 8.13 -5.66 -9.14
C PRO A 208 6.97 -4.66 -9.16
N THR A 209 6.37 -4.37 -8.01
CA THR A 209 5.41 -3.26 -7.88
C THR A 209 6.12 -1.91 -7.79
N ALA A 210 5.39 -0.81 -7.98
CA ALA A 210 5.95 0.53 -7.85
C ALA A 210 6.54 0.77 -6.44
N GLU A 211 5.86 0.30 -5.41
CA GLU A 211 6.28 0.39 -4.01
C GLU A 211 7.57 -0.41 -3.76
N HIS A 212 7.61 -1.68 -4.17
CA HIS A 212 8.78 -2.53 -4.00
C HIS A 212 10.02 -1.96 -4.69
N ILE A 213 9.83 -1.42 -5.91
CA ILE A 213 10.93 -0.77 -6.65
C ILE A 213 11.37 0.51 -5.95
N ALA A 214 10.44 1.28 -5.36
CA ALA A 214 10.76 2.49 -4.62
C ALA A 214 11.53 2.19 -3.32
N HIS A 215 11.17 1.13 -2.58
CA HIS A 215 11.93 0.70 -1.39
C HIS A 215 13.36 0.29 -1.75
N PHE A 216 13.55 -0.44 -2.86
CA PHE A 216 14.89 -0.73 -3.38
C PHE A 216 15.66 0.55 -3.74
N ALA A 217 14.99 1.52 -4.39
CA ALA A 217 15.61 2.80 -4.74
C ALA A 217 16.04 3.60 -3.52
N ASP A 218 15.21 3.63 -2.47
CA ASP A 218 15.54 4.28 -1.19
C ASP A 218 16.78 3.66 -0.55
N ASN A 219 16.85 2.33 -0.56
CA ASN A 219 18.00 1.60 -0.03
C ASN A 219 19.28 1.85 -0.85
N ALA A 220 19.18 1.82 -2.17
CA ALA A 220 20.30 2.14 -3.05
C ALA A 220 20.82 3.57 -2.82
N LEU A 221 19.90 4.52 -2.60
CA LEU A 221 20.25 5.89 -2.27
C LEU A 221 20.97 5.99 -0.92
N ALA A 222 20.48 5.30 0.11
CA ALA A 222 21.13 5.26 1.42
C ALA A 222 22.55 4.64 1.38
N MET A 223 22.81 3.77 0.41
CA MET A 223 24.13 3.21 0.13
C MET A 223 25.03 4.12 -0.73
N GLY A 224 24.55 5.30 -1.13
CA GLY A 224 25.26 6.21 -2.03
C GLY A 224 25.29 5.75 -3.50
N LYS A 225 24.50 4.74 -3.88
CA LYS A 225 24.38 4.22 -5.25
C LYS A 225 23.39 5.09 -6.06
N THR A 226 23.73 6.36 -6.24
CA THR A 226 22.83 7.41 -6.76
C THR A 226 22.22 7.09 -8.12
N GLU A 227 23.05 6.62 -9.08
CA GLU A 227 22.56 6.30 -10.42
C GLU A 227 21.62 5.10 -10.42
N MET A 228 21.90 4.11 -9.58
CA MET A 228 21.01 2.97 -9.39
C MET A 228 19.67 3.40 -8.77
N ALA A 229 19.71 4.25 -7.75
CA ALA A 229 18.51 4.81 -7.13
C ALA A 229 17.67 5.59 -8.15
N ARG A 230 18.30 6.45 -8.95
CA ARG A 230 17.64 7.23 -10.01
C ARG A 230 16.93 6.32 -11.01
N ALA A 231 17.62 5.32 -11.54
CA ALA A 231 17.06 4.36 -12.49
C ALA A 231 15.89 3.58 -11.87
N ALA A 232 16.00 3.17 -10.61
CA ALA A 232 14.94 2.47 -9.90
C ALA A 232 13.71 3.38 -9.65
N TYR A 233 13.89 4.63 -9.26
CA TYR A 233 12.78 5.58 -9.13
C TYR A 233 12.03 5.82 -10.45
N GLN A 234 12.77 5.97 -11.56
CA GLN A 234 12.14 6.09 -12.88
C GLN A 234 11.32 4.85 -13.22
N ARG A 235 11.83 3.66 -12.91
CA ARG A 235 11.13 2.40 -13.11
C ARG A 235 9.88 2.30 -12.22
N ALA A 236 9.93 2.77 -10.97
CA ALA A 236 8.77 2.80 -10.08
C ALA A 236 7.65 3.68 -10.64
N LEU A 237 7.98 4.86 -11.19
CA LEU A 237 7.01 5.72 -11.87
C LEU A 237 6.38 5.01 -13.08
N GLN A 238 7.18 4.31 -13.89
CA GLN A 238 6.70 3.54 -15.05
C GLN A 238 5.84 2.34 -14.65
N ALA A 239 6.08 1.77 -13.47
CA ALA A 239 5.28 0.66 -12.91
C ALA A 239 3.92 1.09 -12.36
N GLY A 240 3.56 2.37 -12.47
CA GLY A 240 2.25 2.88 -12.07
C GLY A 240 2.17 3.31 -10.61
N ALA A 241 3.20 4.00 -10.12
CA ALA A 241 3.16 4.60 -8.78
C ALA A 241 1.91 5.47 -8.60
N GLY A 242 1.22 5.27 -7.49
CA GLY A 242 0.08 6.11 -7.10
C GLY A 242 0.47 7.58 -6.89
N PRO A 243 -0.51 8.49 -6.73
CA PRO A 243 -0.25 9.95 -6.69
C PRO A 243 0.76 10.37 -5.63
N VAL A 244 0.63 9.87 -4.42
CA VAL A 244 1.49 10.23 -3.29
C VAL A 244 2.90 9.67 -3.47
N LEU A 245 3.02 8.40 -3.88
CA LEU A 245 4.32 7.80 -4.17
C LEU A 245 5.02 8.50 -5.34
N SER A 246 4.29 8.80 -6.42
CA SER A 246 4.83 9.56 -7.56
C SER A 246 5.38 10.91 -7.13
N GLN A 247 4.65 11.67 -6.33
CA GLN A 247 5.10 12.96 -5.82
C GLN A 247 6.34 12.80 -4.91
N THR A 248 6.36 11.79 -4.07
CA THR A 248 7.50 11.48 -3.20
C THR A 248 8.74 11.14 -4.02
N ILE A 249 8.61 10.28 -5.03
CA ILE A 249 9.71 9.93 -5.94
C ILE A 249 10.23 11.17 -6.67
N GLN A 250 9.33 12.01 -7.22
CA GLN A 250 9.73 13.25 -7.92
C GLN A 250 10.51 14.19 -7.01
N LYS A 251 10.07 14.38 -5.75
CA LYS A 251 10.81 15.18 -4.76
C LYS A 251 12.21 14.62 -4.49
N ARG A 252 12.35 13.30 -4.35
CA ARG A 252 13.63 12.63 -4.14
C ARG A 252 14.56 12.78 -5.34
N MET A 253 14.03 12.58 -6.55
CA MET A 253 14.80 12.78 -7.78
C MET A 253 15.28 14.21 -7.95
N LEU A 254 14.41 15.20 -7.66
CA LEU A 254 14.80 16.61 -7.67
C LEU A 254 15.91 16.92 -6.65
N ALA A 255 15.83 16.36 -5.45
CA ALA A 255 16.87 16.50 -4.44
C ALA A 255 18.21 15.91 -4.90
N LEU A 256 18.21 14.78 -5.63
CA LEU A 256 19.41 14.22 -6.25
C LEU A 256 20.02 15.15 -7.30
N ASP A 257 19.19 15.79 -8.11
CA ASP A 257 19.65 16.74 -9.14
C ASP A 257 20.30 18.00 -8.51
N LEU A 258 19.69 18.55 -7.45
CA LEU A 258 20.17 19.72 -6.76
C LEU A 258 21.46 19.50 -5.96
N ASN A 259 21.62 18.30 -5.38
CA ASN A 259 22.76 17.97 -4.53
C ASN A 259 23.96 17.35 -5.28
N GLY A 260 23.96 17.41 -6.62
CA GLY A 260 25.03 16.81 -7.43
C GLY A 260 25.22 15.30 -7.17
N GLY A 261 24.15 14.61 -6.77
CA GLY A 261 24.18 13.17 -6.51
C GLY A 261 24.56 12.76 -5.08
N VAL A 262 24.74 13.72 -4.16
CA VAL A 262 25.00 13.37 -2.75
C VAL A 262 23.67 13.10 -2.03
N ALA A 263 23.53 11.91 -1.48
CA ALA A 263 22.36 11.52 -0.70
C ALA A 263 22.21 12.41 0.55
N ALA A 264 21.03 13.01 0.74
CA ALA A 264 20.67 13.53 2.05
C ALA A 264 20.42 12.35 3.00
N PRO A 265 20.84 12.42 4.28
CA PRO A 265 20.58 11.35 5.23
C PRO A 265 19.07 11.15 5.38
N ALA A 266 18.63 9.89 5.43
CA ALA A 266 17.26 9.51 5.70
C ALA A 266 16.85 10.04 7.09
N GLN A 267 15.88 10.95 7.14
CA GLN A 267 15.21 11.40 8.37
C GLN A 267 14.05 10.48 8.71
#